data_a57b4218a5f13b0d535281f8fb714959
#
_entry.id   a57b4218a5f13b0d535281f8fb714959
#
_cell.length_a   1.000
_cell.length_b   1.000
_cell.length_c   1.000
_cell.angle_alpha   90.00
_cell.angle_beta   90.00
_cell.angle_gamma   90.00
#
_symmetry.space_group_name_H-M   'P 1'
#
loop_
_entity.id
_entity.type
_entity.pdbx_description
1 polymer ?
#
loop_
_entity_poly.entity_id
_entity_poly.type
_entity_poly.pdbx_seq_one_letter_code
_entity_poly.pdbx_strand_id
1 'polypeptide(L)'
;MANFKYKAINSEGQRIEGSQSADSESQVREMLLSNQYYPLSIEKENSKNKRSFSFDRKVKLKDIAVFCRQFYVMLDSGLSIGKTLNILIEQGEKPKLREALIGVNSDIKRGETLASSMGKRKDVFPKLLTSMIDAGERSGNLDIILKRMAEYYEKETKIRGKIKSAMIYPIVLGGVAIIAITFILTFVMPTFVQMFEENNVELPMSTKMVLGTSKMLGKYGVIFFLVLVIGIILLGKYLKSEEGQYKLSVINLKLPVIKKLTQKIVVSRFTRTMGIVSSSGMSLVTSLEIVASVVGNKIAEKELLKVKEKVLKGEGLGDSIMNIKIFPPMLASMVKVGEEAGSLDSILDKTADFYDDELEREIQTATALIEPAMIVIMGVIIGFLLISILTPMFKMYNSIS
;
A
#
# COMPACT_ATOMS: atom_id res chain seq x y z
N MET A 1 -39.62 7.25 -12.63
CA MET A 1 -39.26 8.17 -13.72
C MET A 1 -37.99 7.68 -14.39
N ALA A 2 -37.99 7.47 -15.69
CA ALA A 2 -36.84 7.05 -16.48
C ALA A 2 -36.25 8.27 -17.22
N ASN A 3 -34.93 8.33 -17.40
CA ASN A 3 -34.30 9.36 -18.22
C ASN A 3 -34.37 8.95 -19.70
N PHE A 4 -34.83 9.86 -20.53
CA PHE A 4 -34.88 9.73 -21.97
C PHE A 4 -33.93 10.74 -22.59
N LYS A 5 -33.06 10.31 -23.49
CA LYS A 5 -32.22 11.15 -24.32
C LYS A 5 -32.94 11.40 -25.64
N TYR A 6 -33.04 12.66 -26.03
CA TYR A 6 -33.74 13.00 -27.26
C TYR A 6 -32.87 13.83 -28.19
N LYS A 7 -33.14 13.69 -29.48
CA LYS A 7 -32.66 14.56 -30.54
C LYS A 7 -33.88 15.15 -31.23
N ALA A 8 -33.92 16.47 -31.36
CA ALA A 8 -35.04 17.18 -31.97
C ALA A 8 -34.54 18.28 -32.87
N ILE A 9 -35.41 18.78 -33.74
CA ILE A 9 -35.18 19.94 -34.62
C ILE A 9 -36.19 21.03 -34.23
N ASN A 10 -35.72 22.28 -34.13
CA ASN A 10 -36.57 23.44 -33.96
C ASN A 10 -37.20 23.88 -35.31
N SER A 11 -38.12 24.85 -35.28
CA SER A 11 -38.76 25.40 -36.47
C SER A 11 -37.79 26.07 -37.45
N GLU A 12 -36.57 26.37 -37.05
CA GLU A 12 -35.49 26.96 -37.84
C GLU A 12 -34.52 25.91 -38.44
N GLY A 13 -34.78 24.61 -38.23
CA GLY A 13 -33.94 23.51 -38.74
C GLY A 13 -32.69 23.19 -37.91
N GLN A 14 -32.50 23.83 -36.74
CA GLN A 14 -31.36 23.56 -35.88
C GLN A 14 -31.59 22.29 -35.04
N ARG A 15 -30.57 21.43 -34.97
CA ARG A 15 -30.61 20.21 -34.14
C ARG A 15 -30.27 20.51 -32.70
N ILE A 16 -31.12 20.04 -31.80
CA ILE A 16 -30.92 20.08 -30.36
C ILE A 16 -30.86 18.66 -29.80
N GLU A 17 -29.98 18.44 -28.88
CA GLU A 17 -29.88 17.18 -28.10
C GLU A 17 -30.07 17.52 -26.63
N GLY A 18 -30.84 16.71 -25.92
CA GLY A 18 -31.07 16.89 -24.48
C GLY A 18 -31.47 15.60 -23.81
N SER A 19 -31.60 15.64 -22.48
CA SER A 19 -32.13 14.54 -21.68
C SER A 19 -33.26 15.05 -20.78
N GLN A 20 -34.32 14.24 -20.66
CA GLN A 20 -35.50 14.60 -19.85
C GLN A 20 -35.94 13.37 -19.04
N SER A 21 -36.27 13.58 -17.77
CA SER A 21 -36.89 12.57 -16.92
C SER A 21 -38.39 12.52 -17.15
N ALA A 22 -38.92 11.36 -17.52
CA ALA A 22 -40.35 11.16 -17.75
C ALA A 22 -40.77 9.73 -17.42
N ASP A 23 -42.06 9.48 -17.28
CA ASP A 23 -42.56 8.13 -16.99
C ASP A 23 -42.73 7.29 -18.27
N SER A 24 -42.85 7.94 -19.45
CA SER A 24 -42.97 7.29 -20.75
C SER A 24 -42.32 8.10 -21.87
N GLU A 25 -41.99 7.44 -22.99
CA GLU A 25 -41.52 8.07 -24.23
C GLU A 25 -42.54 9.05 -24.82
N SER A 26 -43.84 8.70 -24.71
CA SER A 26 -44.96 9.55 -25.18
C SER A 26 -44.97 10.90 -24.46
N GLN A 27 -44.67 10.95 -23.17
CA GLN A 27 -44.64 12.17 -22.39
C GLN A 27 -43.49 13.11 -22.82
N VAL A 28 -42.33 12.54 -23.16
CA VAL A 28 -41.18 13.32 -23.71
C VAL A 28 -41.55 13.86 -25.10
N ARG A 29 -42.24 13.06 -25.92
CA ARG A 29 -42.68 13.46 -27.25
C ARG A 29 -43.70 14.62 -27.20
N GLU A 30 -44.69 14.52 -26.30
CA GLU A 30 -45.67 15.62 -26.09
C GLU A 30 -44.99 16.91 -25.63
N MET A 31 -44.06 16.81 -24.69
CA MET A 31 -43.29 17.94 -24.19
C MET A 31 -42.46 18.60 -25.30
N LEU A 32 -41.83 17.84 -26.17
CA LEU A 32 -41.08 18.39 -27.31
C LEU A 32 -42.00 19.07 -28.31
N LEU A 33 -43.13 18.46 -28.66
CA LEU A 33 -44.09 19.02 -29.59
C LEU A 33 -44.75 20.30 -29.05
N SER A 34 -45.07 20.37 -27.75
CA SER A 34 -45.61 21.56 -27.11
C SER A 34 -44.64 22.76 -27.13
N ASN A 35 -43.34 22.48 -27.16
CA ASN A 35 -42.28 23.49 -27.26
C ASN A 35 -41.83 23.75 -28.71
N GLN A 36 -42.59 23.30 -29.71
CA GLN A 36 -42.31 23.47 -31.16
C GLN A 36 -41.01 22.76 -31.60
N TYR A 37 -40.62 21.67 -30.90
CA TYR A 37 -39.50 20.81 -31.28
C TYR A 37 -40.01 19.52 -31.91
N TYR A 38 -39.50 19.16 -33.08
CA TYR A 38 -39.86 17.92 -33.77
C TYR A 38 -38.84 16.82 -33.39
N PRO A 39 -39.27 15.78 -32.66
CA PRO A 39 -38.35 14.71 -32.21
C PRO A 39 -37.87 13.85 -33.38
N LEU A 40 -36.54 13.72 -33.51
CA LEU A 40 -35.88 12.82 -34.47
C LEU A 40 -35.65 11.42 -33.89
N SER A 41 -35.20 11.35 -32.64
CA SER A 41 -35.07 10.11 -31.88
C SER A 41 -35.30 10.38 -30.40
N ILE A 42 -36.01 9.47 -29.75
CA ILE A 42 -36.17 9.43 -28.28
C ILE A 42 -35.75 8.05 -27.87
N GLU A 43 -34.67 7.98 -27.09
CA GLU A 43 -34.13 6.71 -26.58
C GLU A 43 -34.20 6.72 -25.06
N LYS A 44 -34.78 5.67 -24.49
CA LYS A 44 -34.72 5.46 -23.06
C LYS A 44 -33.26 5.24 -22.69
N GLU A 45 -32.71 6.15 -21.87
CA GLU A 45 -31.38 5.99 -21.31
C GLU A 45 -31.41 4.76 -20.39
N ASN A 46 -31.20 3.58 -20.99
CA ASN A 46 -30.93 2.41 -20.19
C ASN A 46 -29.73 2.76 -19.34
N SER A 47 -29.92 2.90 -18.04
CA SER A 47 -28.87 2.89 -17.04
C SER A 47 -28.21 1.50 -16.98
N LYS A 48 -27.87 0.93 -18.15
CA LYS A 48 -26.75 0.01 -18.22
C LYS A 48 -25.59 0.88 -17.78
N ASN A 49 -25.29 0.76 -16.44
CA ASN A 49 -23.97 1.08 -15.93
C ASN A 49 -22.99 1.08 -17.10
N LYS A 50 -22.67 2.26 -17.62
CA LYS A 50 -21.32 2.47 -18.08
C LYS A 50 -20.50 2.20 -16.82
N ARG A 51 -20.22 0.93 -16.54
CA ARG A 51 -18.97 0.55 -15.91
C ARG A 51 -17.92 1.12 -16.85
N SER A 52 -17.72 2.41 -16.77
CA SER A 52 -16.45 3.00 -17.05
C SER A 52 -15.50 2.02 -16.31
N PHE A 53 -14.62 1.40 -17.03
CA PHE A 53 -13.44 0.76 -16.50
C PHE A 53 -12.59 1.91 -15.94
N SER A 54 -13.14 2.66 -14.99
CA SER A 54 -12.32 3.42 -14.08
C SER A 54 -11.60 2.32 -13.30
N PHE A 55 -10.34 2.19 -13.58
CA PHE A 55 -9.40 1.52 -12.69
C PHE A 55 -9.68 2.12 -11.31
N ASP A 56 -10.44 1.39 -10.51
CA ASP A 56 -10.92 1.82 -9.20
C ASP A 56 -9.69 1.84 -8.29
N ARG A 57 -8.90 2.91 -8.43
CA ARG A 57 -7.61 3.06 -7.75
C ARG A 57 -7.91 3.17 -6.28
N LYS A 58 -7.55 2.12 -5.54
CA LYS A 58 -7.64 2.11 -4.07
C LYS A 58 -7.13 3.42 -3.50
N VAL A 59 -7.86 3.95 -2.52
CA VAL A 59 -7.43 5.11 -1.75
C VAL A 59 -6.11 4.77 -1.04
N LYS A 60 -5.09 5.60 -1.24
CA LYS A 60 -3.77 5.44 -0.64
C LYS A 60 -3.68 6.21 0.67
N LEU A 61 -2.74 5.85 1.54
CA LEU A 61 -2.51 6.61 2.78
C LEU A 61 -2.19 8.09 2.54
N LYS A 62 -1.53 8.41 1.41
CA LYS A 62 -1.30 9.81 1.01
C LYS A 62 -2.61 10.57 0.80
N ASP A 63 -3.61 9.92 0.19
CA ASP A 63 -4.91 10.54 -0.06
C ASP A 63 -5.65 10.78 1.28
N ILE A 64 -5.50 9.86 2.25
CA ILE A 64 -6.02 10.03 3.61
C ILE A 64 -5.29 11.15 4.37
N ALA A 65 -3.97 11.26 4.22
CA ALA A 65 -3.19 12.35 4.83
C ALA A 65 -3.68 13.72 4.34
N VAL A 66 -3.84 13.86 3.02
CA VAL A 66 -4.35 15.11 2.41
C VAL A 66 -5.78 15.40 2.88
N PHE A 67 -6.65 14.39 2.89
CA PHE A 67 -8.01 14.51 3.41
C PHE A 67 -8.02 15.00 4.86
N CYS A 68 -7.26 14.38 5.77
CA CYS A 68 -7.20 14.80 7.17
C CYS A 68 -6.66 16.23 7.31
N ARG A 69 -5.62 16.60 6.53
CA ARG A 69 -5.05 17.94 6.55
C ARG A 69 -6.04 19.01 6.09
N GLN A 70 -6.72 18.78 4.98
CA GLN A 70 -7.72 19.69 4.45
C GLN A 70 -8.92 19.80 5.40
N PHE A 71 -9.37 18.68 5.96
CA PHE A 71 -10.48 18.66 6.91
C PHE A 71 -10.12 19.46 8.17
N TYR A 72 -8.93 19.22 8.73
CA TYR A 72 -8.41 19.99 9.86
C TYR A 72 -8.42 21.49 9.59
N VAL A 73 -7.78 21.94 8.49
CA VAL A 73 -7.65 23.36 8.19
C VAL A 73 -9.01 24.05 8.07
N MET A 74 -10.00 23.38 7.49
CA MET A 74 -11.34 23.93 7.34
C MET A 74 -12.10 24.00 8.67
N LEU A 75 -11.99 22.98 9.53
CA LEU A 75 -12.59 23.02 10.87
C LEU A 75 -11.93 24.06 11.78
N ASP A 76 -10.59 24.13 11.75
CA ASP A 76 -9.81 25.14 12.50
C ASP A 76 -10.17 26.57 12.09
N SER A 77 -10.59 26.76 10.82
CA SER A 77 -11.12 28.03 10.29
C SER A 77 -12.59 28.29 10.69
N GLY A 78 -13.22 27.43 11.50
CA GLY A 78 -14.60 27.59 11.98
C GLY A 78 -15.69 27.10 11.02
N LEU A 79 -15.35 26.37 9.96
CA LEU A 79 -16.33 25.77 9.07
C LEU A 79 -17.02 24.58 9.74
N SER A 80 -18.33 24.43 9.55
CA SER A 80 -19.06 23.26 10.06
C SER A 80 -18.66 21.98 9.30
N ILE A 81 -18.78 20.82 9.95
CA ILE A 81 -18.48 19.48 9.39
C ILE A 81 -19.16 19.28 8.02
N GLY A 82 -20.46 19.60 7.93
CA GLY A 82 -21.23 19.42 6.70
C GLY A 82 -20.75 20.31 5.55
N LYS A 83 -20.38 21.58 5.83
CA LYS A 83 -19.84 22.51 4.83
C LYS A 83 -18.46 22.04 4.36
N THR A 84 -17.61 21.60 5.29
CA THR A 84 -16.29 21.05 5.01
C THR A 84 -16.39 19.81 4.12
N LEU A 85 -17.29 18.88 4.43
CA LEU A 85 -17.50 17.68 3.60
C LEU A 85 -17.96 18.03 2.18
N ASN A 86 -18.85 19.01 2.01
CA ASN A 86 -19.26 19.45 0.68
C ASN A 86 -18.08 19.98 -0.15
N ILE A 87 -17.22 20.81 0.45
CA ILE A 87 -16.02 21.33 -0.22
C ILE A 87 -15.08 20.19 -0.60
N LEU A 88 -14.85 19.24 0.31
CA LEU A 88 -13.99 18.07 0.04
C LEU A 88 -14.55 17.16 -1.05
N ILE A 89 -15.87 17.03 -1.17
CA ILE A 89 -16.54 16.30 -2.24
C ILE A 89 -16.34 16.98 -3.59
N GLU A 90 -16.46 18.32 -3.64
CA GLU A 90 -16.26 19.11 -4.86
C GLU A 90 -14.81 19.08 -5.33
N GLN A 91 -13.85 19.18 -4.41
CA GLN A 91 -12.41 19.14 -4.68
C GLN A 91 -11.85 17.73 -4.88
N GLY A 92 -12.63 16.69 -4.57
CA GLY A 92 -12.18 15.30 -4.53
C GLY A 92 -11.69 14.76 -5.86
N GLU A 93 -10.36 14.65 -6.02
CA GLU A 93 -9.72 14.09 -7.22
C GLU A 93 -9.87 12.55 -7.34
N LYS A 94 -10.08 11.85 -6.22
CA LYS A 94 -10.15 10.38 -6.17
C LYS A 94 -11.61 9.92 -6.16
N PRO A 95 -12.11 9.28 -7.24
CA PRO A 95 -13.52 8.88 -7.34
C PRO A 95 -14.00 8.06 -6.14
N LYS A 96 -13.21 7.08 -5.69
CA LYS A 96 -13.57 6.22 -4.56
C LYS A 96 -13.65 6.97 -3.23
N LEU A 97 -12.74 7.91 -2.96
CA LEU A 97 -12.78 8.76 -1.77
C LEU A 97 -13.98 9.71 -1.83
N ARG A 98 -14.22 10.32 -3.00
CA ARG A 98 -15.36 11.20 -3.25
C ARG A 98 -16.69 10.49 -3.01
N GLU A 99 -16.87 9.29 -3.54
CA GLU A 99 -18.06 8.45 -3.34
C GLU A 99 -18.28 8.13 -1.85
N ALA A 100 -17.20 7.77 -1.14
CA ALA A 100 -17.24 7.55 0.29
C ALA A 100 -17.68 8.81 1.06
N LEU A 101 -17.14 9.99 0.71
CA LEU A 101 -17.48 11.26 1.34
C LEU A 101 -18.93 11.68 1.05
N ILE A 102 -19.46 11.45 -0.16
CA ILE A 102 -20.88 11.68 -0.49
C ILE A 102 -21.77 10.84 0.45
N GLY A 103 -21.42 9.56 0.62
CA GLY A 103 -22.15 8.71 1.53
C GLY A 103 -22.03 9.13 2.99
N VAL A 104 -20.84 9.57 3.46
CA VAL A 104 -20.65 10.13 4.82
C VAL A 104 -21.52 11.36 5.03
N ASN A 105 -21.51 12.30 4.08
CA ASN A 105 -22.31 13.52 4.15
C ASN A 105 -23.82 13.21 4.19
N SER A 106 -24.28 12.22 3.43
CA SER A 106 -25.67 11.75 3.48
C SER A 106 -26.04 11.14 4.83
N ASP A 107 -25.14 10.37 5.44
CA ASP A 107 -25.37 9.74 6.75
C ASP A 107 -25.44 10.81 7.86
N ILE A 108 -24.54 11.80 7.84
CA ILE A 108 -24.55 12.94 8.79
C ILE A 108 -25.84 13.75 8.67
N LYS A 109 -26.34 14.01 7.45
CA LYS A 109 -27.63 14.68 7.25
C LYS A 109 -28.82 13.91 7.85
N ARG A 110 -28.66 12.60 8.06
CA ARG A 110 -29.65 11.74 8.73
C ARG A 110 -29.45 11.67 10.25
N GLY A 111 -28.48 12.40 10.80
CA GLY A 111 -28.20 12.46 12.22
C GLY A 111 -27.19 11.45 12.74
N GLU A 112 -26.50 10.73 11.85
CA GLU A 112 -25.42 9.85 12.26
C GLU A 112 -24.13 10.61 12.60
N THR A 113 -23.29 10.04 13.47
CA THR A 113 -21.98 10.61 13.80
C THR A 113 -21.02 10.45 12.63
N LEU A 114 -20.00 11.31 12.52
CA LEU A 114 -18.96 11.24 11.50
C LEU A 114 -18.19 9.90 11.61
N ALA A 115 -17.84 9.50 12.84
CA ALA A 115 -17.14 8.25 13.11
C ALA A 115 -17.94 7.03 12.65
N SER A 116 -19.23 6.94 12.99
CA SER A 116 -20.12 5.86 12.56
C SER A 116 -20.21 5.78 11.05
N SER A 117 -20.44 6.93 10.40
CA SER A 117 -20.58 7.04 8.95
C SER A 117 -19.33 6.64 8.20
N MET A 118 -18.14 7.06 8.68
CA MET A 118 -16.85 6.65 8.13
C MET A 118 -16.55 5.16 8.39
N GLY A 119 -16.95 4.65 9.56
CA GLY A 119 -16.76 3.25 9.95
C GLY A 119 -17.49 2.24 9.07
N LYS A 120 -18.56 2.63 8.38
CA LYS A 120 -19.26 1.82 7.38
C LYS A 120 -18.43 1.59 6.11
N ARG A 121 -17.42 2.44 5.85
CA ARG A 121 -16.59 2.46 4.62
C ARG A 121 -15.15 2.04 4.93
N LYS A 122 -14.99 0.85 5.52
CA LYS A 122 -13.71 0.29 6.00
C LYS A 122 -12.66 0.13 4.89
N ASP A 123 -13.08 0.05 3.64
CA ASP A 123 -12.20 -0.05 2.47
C ASP A 123 -11.57 1.29 2.07
N VAL A 124 -12.09 2.40 2.59
CA VAL A 124 -11.59 3.77 2.38
C VAL A 124 -10.94 4.31 3.64
N PHE A 125 -11.62 4.25 4.78
CA PHE A 125 -11.15 4.84 6.03
C PHE A 125 -10.54 3.80 6.97
N PRO A 126 -9.24 3.95 7.34
CA PRO A 126 -8.58 3.04 8.27
C PRO A 126 -9.22 3.06 9.67
N LYS A 127 -9.19 1.90 10.35
CA LYS A 127 -9.76 1.75 11.71
C LYS A 127 -9.20 2.79 12.70
N LEU A 128 -7.90 3.07 12.64
CA LEU A 128 -7.29 4.10 13.51
C LEU A 128 -7.98 5.46 13.33
N LEU A 129 -8.16 5.90 12.06
CA LEU A 129 -8.80 7.19 11.77
C LEU A 129 -10.23 7.25 12.34
N THR A 130 -11.04 6.22 12.08
CA THR A 130 -12.42 6.19 12.55
C THR A 130 -12.52 6.15 14.07
N SER A 131 -11.62 5.42 14.75
CA SER A 131 -11.57 5.38 16.22
C SER A 131 -11.14 6.72 16.81
N MET A 132 -10.18 7.40 16.18
CA MET A 132 -9.72 8.72 16.61
C MET A 132 -10.79 9.80 16.40
N ILE A 133 -11.52 9.74 15.26
CA ILE A 133 -12.65 10.63 15.01
C ILE A 133 -13.77 10.42 16.05
N ASP A 134 -14.07 9.16 16.44
CA ASP A 134 -15.04 8.87 17.51
C ASP A 134 -14.63 9.53 18.84
N ALA A 135 -13.34 9.43 19.20
CA ALA A 135 -12.82 10.10 20.38
C ALA A 135 -12.94 11.63 20.28
N GLY A 136 -12.63 12.20 19.13
CA GLY A 136 -12.73 13.64 18.86
C GLY A 136 -14.16 14.16 18.87
N GLU A 137 -15.11 13.42 18.31
CA GLU A 137 -16.55 13.78 18.37
C GLU A 137 -17.07 13.78 19.81
N ARG A 138 -16.72 12.75 20.60
CA ARG A 138 -17.15 12.65 22.01
C ARG A 138 -16.53 13.71 22.91
N SER A 139 -15.29 14.10 22.65
CA SER A 139 -14.58 15.12 23.44
C SER A 139 -14.80 16.55 22.95
N GLY A 140 -15.39 16.73 21.76
CA GLY A 140 -15.54 18.04 21.11
C GLY A 140 -14.26 18.61 20.50
N ASN A 141 -13.17 17.82 20.42
CA ASN A 141 -11.83 18.23 19.95
C ASN A 141 -11.49 17.61 18.59
N LEU A 142 -12.44 17.60 17.66
CA LEU A 142 -12.29 16.94 16.36
C LEU A 142 -11.19 17.56 15.50
N ASP A 143 -10.99 18.86 15.60
CA ASP A 143 -9.93 19.64 14.94
C ASP A 143 -8.55 19.17 15.36
N ILE A 144 -8.30 19.05 16.67
CA ILE A 144 -7.03 18.57 17.26
C ILE A 144 -6.76 17.12 16.78
N ILE A 145 -7.79 16.28 16.80
CA ILE A 145 -7.67 14.88 16.38
C ILE A 145 -7.33 14.81 14.89
N LEU A 146 -8.00 15.56 14.03
CA LEU A 146 -7.72 15.58 12.59
C LEU A 146 -6.34 16.12 12.27
N LYS A 147 -5.83 17.11 13.02
CA LYS A 147 -4.44 17.59 12.92
C LYS A 147 -3.46 16.45 13.19
N ARG A 148 -3.64 15.75 14.32
CA ARG A 148 -2.78 14.61 14.70
C ARG A 148 -2.84 13.46 13.67
N MET A 149 -4.03 13.18 13.14
CA MET A 149 -4.20 12.16 12.10
C MET A 149 -3.54 12.57 10.77
N ALA A 150 -3.61 13.85 10.40
CA ALA A 150 -2.88 14.36 9.25
C ALA A 150 -1.37 14.14 9.41
N GLU A 151 -0.80 14.57 10.53
CA GLU A 151 0.62 14.43 10.86
C GLU A 151 1.06 12.95 10.88
N TYR A 152 0.24 12.07 11.47
CA TYR A 152 0.49 10.63 11.48
C TYR A 152 0.56 10.04 10.06
N TYR A 153 -0.46 10.30 9.23
CA TYR A 153 -0.49 9.75 7.87
C TYR A 153 0.53 10.40 6.94
N GLU A 154 0.89 11.65 7.13
CA GLU A 154 1.99 12.31 6.43
C GLU A 154 3.33 11.64 6.73
N LYS A 155 3.64 11.40 8.03
CA LYS A 155 4.85 10.66 8.45
C LYS A 155 4.87 9.22 7.91
N GLU A 156 3.78 8.48 8.07
CA GLU A 156 3.68 7.10 7.55
C GLU A 156 3.87 7.06 6.03
N THR A 157 3.33 8.05 5.31
CA THR A 157 3.51 8.18 3.86
C THR A 157 4.95 8.50 3.49
N LYS A 158 5.61 9.38 4.25
CA LYS A 158 7.04 9.74 4.08
C LYS A 158 7.94 8.50 4.27
N ILE A 159 7.73 7.74 5.35
CA ILE A 159 8.49 6.50 5.64
C ILE A 159 8.31 5.48 4.51
N ARG A 160 7.06 5.22 4.10
CA ARG A 160 6.78 4.30 2.97
C ARG A 160 7.38 4.80 1.67
N GLY A 161 7.37 6.11 1.44
CA GLY A 161 8.03 6.75 0.30
C GLY A 161 9.53 6.48 0.30
N LYS A 162 10.21 6.69 1.43
CA LYS A 162 11.65 6.43 1.58
C LYS A 162 12.01 4.97 1.29
N ILE A 163 11.28 4.01 1.89
CA ILE A 163 11.49 2.58 1.62
C ILE A 163 11.29 2.27 0.14
N LYS A 164 10.22 2.79 -0.47
CA LYS A 164 9.96 2.56 -1.90
C LYS A 164 11.04 3.15 -2.79
N SER A 165 11.48 4.37 -2.52
CA SER A 165 12.55 5.04 -3.30
C SER A 165 13.88 4.29 -3.18
N ALA A 166 14.20 3.79 -1.98
CA ALA A 166 15.38 2.98 -1.75
C ALA A 166 15.41 1.69 -2.57
N MET A 167 14.24 1.11 -2.87
CA MET A 167 14.12 -0.12 -3.67
C MET A 167 14.15 0.11 -5.18
N ILE A 168 14.10 1.36 -5.68
CA ILE A 168 14.10 1.64 -7.13
C ILE A 168 15.42 1.18 -7.76
N TYR A 169 16.56 1.61 -7.18
CA TYR A 169 17.88 1.28 -7.70
C TYR A 169 18.13 -0.25 -7.78
N PRO A 170 17.92 -1.04 -6.72
CA PRO A 170 18.05 -2.50 -6.78
C PRO A 170 17.15 -3.16 -7.83
N ILE A 171 15.92 -2.69 -7.97
CA ILE A 171 14.96 -3.24 -8.95
C ILE A 171 15.44 -2.95 -10.38
N VAL A 172 15.89 -1.73 -10.67
CA VAL A 172 16.40 -1.35 -12.00
C VAL A 172 17.67 -2.14 -12.32
N LEU A 173 18.63 -2.18 -11.40
CA LEU A 173 19.87 -2.93 -11.58
C LEU A 173 19.61 -4.43 -11.78
N GLY A 174 18.76 -5.03 -10.97
CA GLY A 174 18.34 -6.43 -11.12
C GLY A 174 17.63 -6.69 -12.45
N GLY A 175 16.80 -5.76 -12.92
CA GLY A 175 16.14 -5.83 -14.21
C GLY A 175 17.14 -5.82 -15.38
N VAL A 176 18.10 -4.90 -15.36
CA VAL A 176 19.17 -4.84 -16.38
C VAL A 176 19.99 -6.14 -16.36
N ALA A 177 20.31 -6.63 -15.18
CA ALA A 177 21.04 -7.88 -15.02
C ALA A 177 20.29 -9.09 -15.62
N ILE A 178 19.01 -9.22 -15.32
CA ILE A 178 18.17 -10.31 -15.89
C ILE A 178 18.12 -10.21 -17.41
N ILE A 179 18.00 -9.01 -17.98
CA ILE A 179 18.00 -8.80 -19.43
C ILE A 179 19.36 -9.23 -20.01
N ALA A 180 20.48 -8.80 -19.44
CA ALA A 180 21.82 -9.16 -19.91
C ALA A 180 22.08 -10.68 -19.85
N ILE A 181 21.71 -11.33 -18.73
CA ILE A 181 21.84 -12.78 -18.57
C ILE A 181 20.97 -13.50 -19.59
N THR A 182 19.74 -13.08 -19.79
CA THR A 182 18.82 -13.68 -20.76
C THR A 182 19.39 -13.54 -22.17
N PHE A 183 19.93 -12.37 -22.52
CA PHE A 183 20.58 -12.13 -23.80
C PHE A 183 21.77 -13.07 -24.02
N ILE A 184 22.66 -13.22 -23.05
CA ILE A 184 23.80 -14.12 -23.11
C ILE A 184 23.33 -15.59 -23.32
N LEU A 185 22.32 -16.02 -22.57
CA LEU A 185 21.80 -17.37 -22.63
C LEU A 185 21.07 -17.67 -23.95
N THR A 186 20.35 -16.71 -24.53
CA THR A 186 19.52 -16.95 -25.72
C THR A 186 20.23 -16.68 -27.04
N PHE A 187 21.18 -15.75 -27.07
CA PHE A 187 21.88 -15.35 -28.31
C PHE A 187 23.34 -15.78 -28.33
N VAL A 188 24.10 -15.57 -27.26
CA VAL A 188 25.54 -15.82 -27.24
C VAL A 188 25.83 -17.31 -27.03
N MET A 189 25.19 -17.95 -26.04
CA MET A 189 25.45 -19.37 -25.75
C MET A 189 25.20 -20.33 -26.93
N PRO A 190 24.13 -20.21 -27.73
CA PRO A 190 23.91 -21.13 -28.87
C PRO A 190 25.03 -21.11 -29.90
N THR A 191 25.60 -19.93 -30.17
CA THR A 191 26.72 -19.79 -31.11
C THR A 191 27.97 -20.56 -30.67
N PHE A 192 28.31 -20.44 -29.37
CA PHE A 192 29.43 -21.23 -28.83
C PHE A 192 29.17 -22.73 -28.83
N VAL A 193 27.93 -23.13 -28.58
CA VAL A 193 27.56 -24.55 -28.59
C VAL A 193 27.73 -25.18 -29.96
N GLN A 194 27.23 -24.51 -31.02
CA GLN A 194 27.42 -24.98 -32.40
C GLN A 194 28.91 -25.17 -32.72
N MET A 195 29.74 -24.20 -32.33
CA MET A 195 31.17 -24.28 -32.51
C MET A 195 31.83 -25.47 -31.76
N PHE A 196 31.33 -25.79 -30.55
CA PHE A 196 31.83 -26.92 -29.77
C PHE A 196 31.35 -28.28 -30.31
N GLU A 197 30.09 -28.36 -30.78
CA GLU A 197 29.53 -29.57 -31.40
C GLU A 197 30.23 -29.89 -32.71
N GLU A 198 30.53 -28.88 -33.55
CA GLU A 198 31.28 -29.05 -34.82
C GLU A 198 32.70 -29.58 -34.60
N ASN A 199 33.35 -29.23 -33.49
CA ASN A 199 34.70 -29.66 -33.16
C ASN A 199 34.79 -30.92 -32.27
N ASN A 200 33.65 -31.61 -32.01
CA ASN A 200 33.56 -32.80 -31.14
C ASN A 200 34.13 -32.60 -29.74
N VAL A 201 34.04 -31.40 -29.16
CA VAL A 201 34.56 -31.10 -27.82
C VAL A 201 33.57 -31.55 -26.75
N GLU A 202 34.03 -32.39 -25.82
CA GLU A 202 33.20 -32.75 -24.68
C GLU A 202 32.90 -31.55 -23.77
N LEU A 203 31.61 -31.22 -23.64
CA LEU A 203 31.14 -30.07 -22.86
C LEU A 203 31.27 -30.38 -21.36
N PRO A 204 31.91 -29.50 -20.55
CA PRO A 204 31.91 -29.55 -19.10
C PRO A 204 30.52 -29.52 -18.48
N MET A 205 30.38 -29.98 -17.24
CA MET A 205 29.11 -30.03 -16.54
C MET A 205 28.50 -28.62 -16.36
N SER A 206 29.33 -27.61 -16.09
CA SER A 206 28.91 -26.19 -16.01
C SER A 206 28.27 -25.71 -17.30
N THR A 207 28.88 -25.99 -18.44
CA THR A 207 28.37 -25.63 -19.77
C THR A 207 27.06 -26.38 -20.08
N LYS A 208 26.97 -27.69 -19.74
CA LYS A 208 25.73 -28.47 -19.91
C LYS A 208 24.57 -27.90 -19.08
N MET A 209 24.82 -27.44 -17.85
CA MET A 209 23.81 -26.78 -17.01
C MET A 209 23.33 -25.47 -17.63
N VAL A 210 24.24 -24.61 -18.09
CA VAL A 210 23.90 -23.35 -18.72
C VAL A 210 23.12 -23.58 -20.01
N LEU A 211 23.51 -24.59 -20.80
CA LEU A 211 22.82 -25.02 -22.01
C LEU A 211 21.40 -25.53 -21.75
N GLY A 212 21.24 -26.36 -20.74
CA GLY A 212 19.91 -26.83 -20.32
C GLY A 212 18.98 -25.67 -20.00
N THR A 213 19.50 -24.67 -19.28
CA THR A 213 18.77 -23.44 -18.95
C THR A 213 18.48 -22.62 -20.21
N SER A 214 19.44 -22.45 -21.10
CA SER A 214 19.30 -21.74 -22.39
C SER A 214 18.24 -22.38 -23.28
N LYS A 215 18.29 -23.69 -23.52
CA LYS A 215 17.30 -24.44 -24.31
C LYS A 215 15.91 -24.37 -23.69
N MET A 216 15.82 -24.43 -22.34
CA MET A 216 14.57 -24.30 -21.63
C MET A 216 13.97 -22.90 -21.76
N LEU A 217 14.78 -21.84 -21.67
CA LEU A 217 14.36 -20.45 -21.88
C LEU A 217 13.96 -20.20 -23.33
N GLY A 218 14.69 -20.70 -24.32
CA GLY A 218 14.38 -20.54 -25.72
C GLY A 218 13.08 -21.24 -26.13
N LYS A 219 12.82 -22.46 -25.62
CA LYS A 219 11.62 -23.25 -25.97
C LYS A 219 10.39 -22.90 -25.14
N TYR A 220 10.59 -22.63 -23.87
CA TYR A 220 9.51 -22.45 -22.89
C TYR A 220 9.51 -21.07 -22.22
N GLY A 221 10.32 -20.11 -22.68
CA GLY A 221 10.51 -18.82 -22.01
C GLY A 221 9.20 -18.05 -21.79
N VAL A 222 8.28 -18.07 -22.76
CA VAL A 222 6.96 -17.44 -22.63
C VAL A 222 6.12 -18.14 -21.56
N ILE A 223 6.14 -19.47 -21.53
CA ILE A 223 5.40 -20.28 -20.53
C ILE A 223 6.00 -20.03 -19.15
N PHE A 224 7.34 -20.04 -19.04
CA PHE A 224 8.04 -19.74 -17.79
C PHE A 224 7.70 -18.35 -17.28
N PHE A 225 7.68 -17.33 -18.15
CA PHE A 225 7.27 -15.97 -17.79
C PHE A 225 5.82 -15.90 -17.28
N LEU A 226 4.89 -16.59 -17.97
CA LEU A 226 3.48 -16.66 -17.54
C LEU A 226 3.34 -17.34 -16.18
N VAL A 227 4.02 -18.48 -15.97
CA VAL A 227 4.01 -19.20 -14.68
C VAL A 227 4.60 -18.33 -13.58
N LEU A 228 5.68 -17.61 -13.86
CA LEU A 228 6.29 -16.67 -12.90
C LEU A 228 5.34 -15.52 -12.53
N VAL A 229 4.67 -14.91 -13.51
CA VAL A 229 3.67 -13.85 -13.27
C VAL A 229 2.49 -14.38 -12.44
N ILE A 230 1.96 -15.55 -12.81
CA ILE A 230 0.87 -16.20 -12.05
C ILE A 230 1.35 -16.53 -10.62
N GLY A 231 2.57 -17.06 -10.48
CA GLY A 231 3.20 -17.34 -9.18
C GLY A 231 3.31 -16.10 -8.31
N ILE A 232 3.77 -14.97 -8.87
CA ILE A 232 3.85 -13.68 -8.15
C ILE A 232 2.46 -13.22 -7.70
N ILE A 233 1.43 -13.34 -8.55
CA ILE A 233 0.05 -12.95 -8.21
C ILE A 233 -0.50 -13.85 -7.10
N LEU A 234 -0.31 -15.17 -7.19
CA LEU A 234 -0.75 -16.12 -6.17
C LEU A 234 -0.01 -15.91 -4.85
N LEU A 235 1.32 -15.71 -4.89
CA LEU A 235 2.13 -15.39 -3.72
C LEU A 235 1.66 -14.08 -3.08
N GLY A 236 1.37 -13.05 -3.88
CA GLY A 236 0.85 -11.78 -3.40
C GLY A 236 -0.53 -11.92 -2.73
N LYS A 237 -1.40 -12.82 -3.21
CA LYS A 237 -2.67 -13.15 -2.55
C LYS A 237 -2.45 -13.93 -1.26
N TYR A 238 -1.56 -14.93 -1.29
CA TYR A 238 -1.21 -15.71 -0.11
C TYR A 238 -0.62 -14.86 1.02
N LEU A 239 0.32 -13.96 0.69
CA LEU A 239 0.94 -13.05 1.67
C LEU A 239 -0.06 -12.04 2.29
N LYS A 240 -1.25 -11.86 1.71
CA LYS A 240 -2.34 -11.05 2.28
C LYS A 240 -3.25 -11.84 3.23
N SER A 241 -3.19 -13.15 3.21
CA SER A 241 -3.94 -14.00 4.17
C SER A 241 -3.31 -13.88 5.57
N GLU A 242 -4.08 -14.18 6.62
CA GLU A 242 -3.57 -14.14 8.00
C GLU A 242 -2.37 -15.05 8.22
N GLU A 243 -2.41 -16.27 7.68
CA GLU A 243 -1.28 -17.20 7.75
C GLU A 243 -0.04 -16.68 7.00
N GLY A 244 -0.25 -16.13 5.80
CA GLY A 244 0.84 -15.54 5.00
C GLY A 244 1.49 -14.35 5.71
N GLN A 245 0.69 -13.47 6.31
CA GLN A 245 1.20 -12.34 7.10
C GLN A 245 1.96 -12.81 8.35
N TYR A 246 1.49 -13.87 9.02
CA TYR A 246 2.21 -14.44 10.15
C TYR A 246 3.56 -15.04 9.72
N LYS A 247 3.58 -15.87 8.66
CA LYS A 247 4.83 -16.43 8.12
C LYS A 247 5.80 -15.34 7.67
N LEU A 248 5.30 -14.33 6.98
CA LEU A 248 6.11 -13.17 6.58
C LEU A 248 6.72 -12.45 7.80
N SER A 249 5.92 -12.27 8.86
CA SER A 249 6.40 -11.67 10.11
C SER A 249 7.52 -12.48 10.76
N VAL A 250 7.41 -13.82 10.72
CA VAL A 250 8.47 -14.73 11.23
C VAL A 250 9.74 -14.62 10.39
N ILE A 251 9.62 -14.62 9.06
CA ILE A 251 10.77 -14.52 8.13
C ILE A 251 11.49 -13.19 8.33
N ASN A 252 10.73 -12.07 8.38
CA ASN A 252 11.28 -10.73 8.57
C ASN A 252 12.07 -10.60 9.89
N LEU A 253 11.70 -11.34 10.91
CA LEU A 253 12.41 -11.33 12.19
C LEU A 253 13.60 -12.32 12.26
N LYS A 254 13.74 -13.22 11.28
CA LYS A 254 14.90 -14.15 11.20
C LYS A 254 16.08 -13.56 10.43
N LEU A 255 15.82 -12.76 9.39
CA LEU A 255 16.86 -12.17 8.54
C LEU A 255 17.52 -10.98 9.24
N PRO A 256 18.84 -10.95 9.49
CA PRO A 256 19.47 -9.98 10.39
C PRO A 256 19.23 -8.51 9.99
N VAL A 257 19.38 -8.15 8.73
CA VAL A 257 19.15 -6.77 8.22
C VAL A 257 17.66 -6.42 8.28
N ILE A 258 16.80 -7.29 7.79
CA ILE A 258 15.34 -7.08 7.76
C ILE A 258 14.75 -7.08 9.18
N LYS A 259 15.32 -7.88 10.10
CA LYS A 259 14.92 -7.91 11.51
C LYS A 259 15.06 -6.53 12.15
N LYS A 260 16.24 -5.90 12.03
CA LYS A 260 16.49 -4.56 12.61
C LYS A 260 15.50 -3.53 12.06
N LEU A 261 15.33 -3.51 10.74
CA LEU A 261 14.38 -2.62 10.08
C LEU A 261 12.94 -2.88 10.55
N THR A 262 12.51 -4.15 10.61
CA THR A 262 11.17 -4.54 11.07
C THR A 262 10.93 -4.12 12.51
N GLN A 263 11.91 -4.32 13.40
CA GLN A 263 11.83 -3.89 14.79
C GLN A 263 11.64 -2.37 14.90
N LYS A 264 12.44 -1.57 14.18
CA LYS A 264 12.33 -0.11 14.19
C LYS A 264 10.96 0.37 13.65
N ILE A 265 10.44 -0.26 12.57
CA ILE A 265 9.10 0.05 12.05
C ILE A 265 8.02 -0.24 13.10
N VAL A 266 8.06 -1.40 13.74
CA VAL A 266 7.09 -1.81 14.76
C VAL A 266 7.12 -0.87 15.96
N VAL A 267 8.32 -0.52 16.42
CA VAL A 267 8.50 0.37 17.58
C VAL A 267 8.05 1.80 17.27
N SER A 268 8.45 2.36 16.13
CA SER A 268 8.01 3.69 15.69
C SER A 268 6.49 3.78 15.58
N ARG A 269 5.85 2.77 14.99
CA ARG A 269 4.37 2.72 14.89
C ARG A 269 3.71 2.56 16.25
N PHE A 270 4.25 1.71 17.12
CA PHE A 270 3.75 1.53 18.47
C PHE A 270 3.79 2.86 19.25
N THR A 271 4.97 3.49 19.33
CA THR A 271 5.15 4.73 20.11
C THR A 271 4.31 5.86 19.58
N ARG A 272 4.31 6.08 18.26
CA ARG A 272 3.54 7.14 17.61
C ARG A 272 2.04 6.94 17.79
N THR A 273 1.54 5.73 17.54
CA THR A 273 0.11 5.46 17.67
C THR A 273 -0.32 5.52 19.12
N MET A 274 0.47 4.93 20.03
CA MET A 274 0.16 4.93 21.45
C MET A 274 0.15 6.36 22.03
N GLY A 275 1.11 7.21 21.65
CA GLY A 275 1.14 8.63 22.04
C GLY A 275 -0.11 9.37 21.60
N ILE A 276 -0.49 9.22 20.32
CA ILE A 276 -1.69 9.87 19.77
C ILE A 276 -2.97 9.39 20.48
N VAL A 277 -3.13 8.09 20.68
CA VAL A 277 -4.35 7.53 21.26
C VAL A 277 -4.43 7.85 22.76
N SER A 278 -3.32 7.78 23.51
CA SER A 278 -3.27 8.16 24.94
C SER A 278 -3.63 9.61 25.15
N SER A 279 -3.12 10.52 24.32
CA SER A 279 -3.41 11.96 24.42
C SER A 279 -4.85 12.33 24.03
N SER A 280 -5.62 11.41 23.42
CA SER A 280 -7.04 11.62 23.12
C SER A 280 -7.98 11.25 24.28
N GLY A 281 -7.44 10.85 25.43
CA GLY A 281 -8.21 10.46 26.63
C GLY A 281 -8.84 9.06 26.54
N MET A 282 -8.45 8.25 25.55
CA MET A 282 -8.93 6.87 25.44
C MET A 282 -8.33 5.98 26.53
N SER A 283 -9.10 4.98 26.97
CA SER A 283 -8.60 4.01 27.96
C SER A 283 -7.38 3.27 27.41
N LEU A 284 -6.42 2.94 28.30
CA LEU A 284 -5.20 2.22 27.94
C LEU A 284 -5.49 0.89 27.23
N VAL A 285 -6.54 0.20 27.64
CA VAL A 285 -6.99 -1.08 27.05
C VAL A 285 -7.45 -0.90 25.61
N THR A 286 -8.28 0.11 25.35
CA THR A 286 -8.74 0.45 23.98
C THR A 286 -7.58 0.90 23.12
N SER A 287 -6.67 1.70 23.70
CA SER A 287 -5.45 2.15 23.03
C SER A 287 -4.59 0.99 22.55
N LEU A 288 -4.35 -0.01 23.41
CA LEU A 288 -3.58 -1.21 23.05
C LEU A 288 -4.23 -2.02 21.93
N GLU A 289 -5.55 -2.12 21.89
CA GLU A 289 -6.25 -2.82 20.79
C GLU A 289 -6.08 -2.11 19.44
N ILE A 290 -6.20 -0.78 19.44
CA ILE A 290 -5.99 0.02 18.25
C ILE A 290 -4.54 -0.11 17.78
N VAL A 291 -3.59 0.08 18.69
CA VAL A 291 -2.15 0.00 18.41
C VAL A 291 -1.78 -1.37 17.86
N ALA A 292 -2.26 -2.47 18.46
CA ALA A 292 -2.03 -3.82 17.98
C ALA A 292 -2.47 -3.98 16.51
N SER A 293 -3.59 -3.38 16.12
CA SER A 293 -4.11 -3.47 14.75
C SER A 293 -3.27 -2.72 13.69
N VAL A 294 -2.42 -1.77 14.10
CA VAL A 294 -1.68 -0.88 13.17
C VAL A 294 -0.16 -1.07 13.18
N VAL A 295 0.41 -1.80 14.14
CA VAL A 295 1.87 -2.04 14.21
C VAL A 295 2.45 -2.75 12.99
N GLY A 296 1.61 -3.46 12.21
CA GLY A 296 1.98 -4.03 10.92
C GLY A 296 2.87 -5.28 10.98
N ASN A 297 2.91 -5.97 12.12
CA ASN A 297 3.60 -7.25 12.32
C ASN A 297 2.72 -8.17 13.18
N LYS A 298 2.37 -9.35 12.66
CA LYS A 298 1.44 -10.28 13.33
C LYS A 298 1.96 -10.88 14.64
N ILE A 299 3.27 -10.93 14.82
CA ILE A 299 3.87 -11.36 16.09
C ILE A 299 3.71 -10.26 17.12
N ALA A 300 4.05 -9.01 16.76
CA ALA A 300 3.88 -7.87 17.64
C ALA A 300 2.40 -7.64 18.00
N GLU A 301 1.49 -7.78 17.04
CA GLU A 301 0.03 -7.70 17.26
C GLU A 301 -0.42 -8.70 18.33
N LYS A 302 -0.04 -9.98 18.21
CA LYS A 302 -0.38 -11.02 19.20
C LYS A 302 0.21 -10.72 20.58
N GLU A 303 1.45 -10.27 20.66
CA GLU A 303 2.08 -9.94 21.95
C GLU A 303 1.41 -8.72 22.60
N LEU A 304 1.06 -7.68 21.82
CA LEU A 304 0.33 -6.53 22.35
C LEU A 304 -1.08 -6.87 22.85
N LEU A 305 -1.76 -7.83 22.20
CA LEU A 305 -3.05 -8.31 22.70
C LEU A 305 -2.91 -9.06 24.03
N LYS A 306 -1.81 -9.80 24.25
CA LYS A 306 -1.49 -10.39 25.56
C LYS A 306 -1.19 -9.31 26.61
N VAL A 307 -0.47 -8.25 26.23
CA VAL A 307 -0.24 -7.09 27.12
C VAL A 307 -1.57 -6.45 27.50
N LYS A 308 -2.50 -6.30 26.54
CA LYS A 308 -3.85 -5.80 26.85
C LYS A 308 -4.54 -6.61 27.95
N GLU A 309 -4.44 -7.95 27.91
CA GLU A 309 -5.02 -8.82 28.94
C GLU A 309 -4.34 -8.66 30.31
N LYS A 310 -3.03 -8.41 30.34
CA LYS A 310 -2.27 -8.15 31.58
C LYS A 310 -2.65 -6.81 32.19
N VAL A 311 -2.74 -5.77 31.36
CA VAL A 311 -3.18 -4.44 31.79
C VAL A 311 -4.62 -4.46 32.34
N LEU A 312 -5.51 -5.27 31.73
CA LEU A 312 -6.87 -5.50 32.27
C LEU A 312 -6.87 -6.13 33.68
N LYS A 313 -5.81 -6.89 34.01
CA LYS A 313 -5.61 -7.46 35.35
C LYS A 313 -4.90 -6.52 36.33
N GLY A 314 -4.58 -5.29 35.89
CA GLY A 314 -3.92 -4.27 36.72
C GLY A 314 -2.39 -4.30 36.66
N GLU A 315 -1.78 -5.09 35.76
CA GLU A 315 -0.32 -5.01 35.56
C GLU A 315 0.03 -3.68 34.84
N GLY A 316 1.16 -3.06 35.23
CA GLY A 316 1.67 -1.87 34.56
C GLY A 316 2.01 -2.12 33.09
N LEU A 317 1.80 -1.11 32.23
CA LEU A 317 2.11 -1.20 30.81
C LEU A 317 3.62 -1.41 30.58
N GLY A 318 4.47 -0.62 31.26
CA GLY A 318 5.93 -0.71 31.13
C GLY A 318 6.47 -2.10 31.44
N ASP A 319 6.01 -2.70 32.55
CA ASP A 319 6.41 -4.05 32.97
C ASP A 319 5.87 -5.13 32.01
N SER A 320 4.65 -4.94 31.50
CA SER A 320 4.00 -5.88 30.57
C SER A 320 4.68 -5.95 29.21
N ILE A 321 5.21 -4.83 28.69
CA ILE A 321 5.91 -4.80 27.37
C ILE A 321 7.38 -5.20 27.45
N MET A 322 8.00 -5.19 28.64
CA MET A 322 9.45 -5.49 28.82
C MET A 322 9.83 -6.87 28.28
N ASN A 323 8.93 -7.83 28.34
CA ASN A 323 9.16 -9.20 27.90
C ASN A 323 8.92 -9.43 26.39
N ILE A 324 8.52 -8.42 25.65
CA ILE A 324 8.30 -8.54 24.21
C ILE A 324 9.65 -8.46 23.48
N LYS A 325 10.12 -9.59 22.95
CA LYS A 325 11.43 -9.68 22.25
C LYS A 325 11.64 -8.73 21.08
N ILE A 326 10.55 -8.23 20.49
CA ILE A 326 10.57 -7.29 19.37
C ILE A 326 10.88 -5.86 19.85
N PHE A 327 10.54 -5.54 21.09
CA PHE A 327 10.73 -4.20 21.66
C PHE A 327 12.10 -4.06 22.32
N PRO A 328 12.83 -2.96 22.04
CA PRO A 328 14.07 -2.67 22.73
C PRO A 328 13.81 -2.36 24.22
N PRO A 329 14.73 -2.69 25.13
CA PRO A 329 14.58 -2.40 26.56
C PRO A 329 14.31 -0.93 26.86
N MET A 330 14.92 -0.02 26.12
CA MET A 330 14.72 1.41 26.24
C MET A 330 13.26 1.82 26.09
N LEU A 331 12.51 1.19 25.16
CA LEU A 331 11.09 1.48 24.99
C LEU A 331 10.29 1.16 26.26
N ALA A 332 10.52 -0.03 26.83
CA ALA A 332 9.83 -0.45 28.05
C ALA A 332 10.14 0.49 29.23
N SER A 333 11.41 0.91 29.36
CA SER A 333 11.83 1.87 30.38
C SER A 333 11.17 3.24 30.19
N MET A 334 11.09 3.77 28.96
CA MET A 334 10.43 5.04 28.69
C MET A 334 8.91 4.98 28.97
N VAL A 335 8.26 3.87 28.59
CA VAL A 335 6.85 3.65 28.89
C VAL A 335 6.60 3.58 30.39
N LYS A 336 7.46 2.88 31.15
CA LYS A 336 7.38 2.77 32.60
C LYS A 336 7.52 4.14 33.28
N VAL A 337 8.52 4.94 32.87
CA VAL A 337 8.70 6.30 33.37
C VAL A 337 7.49 7.18 33.06
N GLY A 338 6.94 7.09 31.82
CA GLY A 338 5.73 7.83 31.44
C GLY A 338 4.50 7.42 32.22
N GLU A 339 4.36 6.12 32.54
CA GLU A 339 3.27 5.55 33.35
C GLU A 339 3.36 6.04 34.80
N GLU A 340 4.54 5.92 35.44
CA GLU A 340 4.80 6.37 36.82
C GLU A 340 4.64 7.89 37.00
N ALA A 341 5.05 8.66 35.97
CA ALA A 341 4.95 10.13 35.97
C ALA A 341 3.54 10.64 35.59
N GLY A 342 2.61 9.77 35.16
CA GLY A 342 1.30 10.19 34.66
C GLY A 342 1.36 11.01 33.35
N SER A 343 2.48 10.97 32.63
CA SER A 343 2.76 11.75 31.41
C SER A 343 3.13 10.86 30.23
N LEU A 344 2.42 9.75 30.09
CA LEU A 344 2.69 8.71 29.10
C LEU A 344 2.64 9.26 27.66
N ASP A 345 1.71 10.15 27.35
CA ASP A 345 1.56 10.81 26.05
C ASP A 345 2.80 11.61 25.65
N SER A 346 3.31 12.47 26.55
CA SER A 346 4.50 13.30 26.30
C SER A 346 5.76 12.47 26.13
N ILE A 347 5.95 11.44 26.95
CA ILE A 347 7.11 10.54 26.85
C ILE A 347 7.03 9.72 25.55
N LEU A 348 5.85 9.23 25.18
CA LEU A 348 5.67 8.48 23.95
C LEU A 348 5.88 9.33 22.70
N ASP A 349 5.46 10.59 22.67
CA ASP A 349 5.71 11.49 21.55
C ASP A 349 7.22 11.73 21.34
N LYS A 350 7.97 12.00 22.40
CA LYS A 350 9.43 12.14 22.34
C LYS A 350 10.14 10.85 21.92
N THR A 351 9.66 9.73 22.46
CA THR A 351 10.16 8.40 22.12
C THR A 351 9.88 8.07 20.66
N ALA A 352 8.69 8.45 20.16
CA ALA A 352 8.33 8.27 18.78
C ALA A 352 9.24 9.06 17.81
N ASP A 353 9.57 10.31 18.13
CA ASP A 353 10.51 11.10 17.31
C ASP A 353 11.90 10.45 17.27
N PHE A 354 12.40 10.00 18.43
CA PHE A 354 13.67 9.27 18.49
C PHE A 354 13.66 8.00 17.62
N TYR A 355 12.61 7.18 17.69
CA TYR A 355 12.54 5.96 16.88
C TYR A 355 12.24 6.21 15.42
N ASP A 356 11.62 7.32 15.05
CA ASP A 356 11.46 7.74 13.66
C ASP A 356 12.83 8.08 13.05
N ASP A 357 13.71 8.80 13.77
CA ASP A 357 15.07 9.10 13.33
C ASP A 357 15.93 7.83 13.25
N GLU A 358 15.79 6.94 14.22
CA GLU A 358 16.45 5.63 14.20
C GLU A 358 15.98 4.78 13.00
N LEU A 359 14.69 4.82 12.66
CA LEU A 359 14.15 4.14 11.51
C LEU A 359 14.69 4.72 10.19
N GLU A 360 14.80 6.05 10.10
CA GLU A 360 15.40 6.70 8.92
C GLU A 360 16.85 6.26 8.71
N ARG A 361 17.65 6.20 9.78
CA ARG A 361 19.04 5.70 9.74
C ARG A 361 19.09 4.20 9.33
N GLU A 362 18.23 3.38 9.89
CA GLU A 362 18.18 1.95 9.54
C GLU A 362 17.81 1.72 8.08
N ILE A 363 16.87 2.51 7.52
CA ILE A 363 16.51 2.46 6.10
C ILE A 363 17.73 2.79 5.23
N GLN A 364 18.49 3.83 5.57
CA GLN A 364 19.70 4.21 4.85
C GLN A 364 20.77 3.11 4.92
N THR A 365 21.01 2.55 6.11
CA THR A 365 21.97 1.46 6.31
C THR A 365 21.56 0.21 5.52
N ALA A 366 20.30 -0.18 5.60
CA ALA A 366 19.79 -1.33 4.84
C ALA A 366 19.95 -1.12 3.33
N THR A 367 19.68 0.10 2.84
CA THR A 367 19.84 0.45 1.42
C THR A 367 21.30 0.38 0.98
N ALA A 368 22.21 0.93 1.79
CA ALA A 368 23.65 0.92 1.51
C ALA A 368 24.25 -0.49 1.44
N LEU A 369 23.67 -1.46 2.17
CA LEU A 369 24.11 -2.86 2.13
C LEU A 369 23.62 -3.62 0.88
N ILE A 370 22.55 -3.15 0.24
CA ILE A 370 22.01 -3.82 -0.96
C ILE A 370 22.98 -3.71 -2.15
N GLU A 371 23.65 -2.57 -2.30
CA GLU A 371 24.57 -2.33 -3.44
C GLU A 371 25.75 -3.31 -3.46
N PRO A 372 26.57 -3.45 -2.38
CA PRO A 372 27.63 -4.45 -2.34
C PRO A 372 27.12 -5.89 -2.52
N ALA A 373 25.96 -6.22 -1.93
CA ALA A 373 25.36 -7.53 -2.09
C ALA A 373 25.00 -7.82 -3.56
N MET A 374 24.43 -6.85 -4.27
CA MET A 374 24.10 -6.96 -5.69
C MET A 374 25.35 -7.12 -6.55
N ILE A 375 26.44 -6.38 -6.26
CA ILE A 375 27.71 -6.51 -6.98
C ILE A 375 28.28 -7.90 -6.82
N VAL A 376 28.30 -8.45 -5.60
CA VAL A 376 28.80 -9.82 -5.34
C VAL A 376 27.94 -10.86 -6.06
N ILE A 377 26.62 -10.76 -5.97
CA ILE A 377 25.69 -11.69 -6.64
C ILE A 377 25.93 -11.66 -8.16
N MET A 378 26.02 -10.47 -8.74
CA MET A 378 26.27 -10.28 -10.17
C MET A 378 27.63 -10.81 -10.59
N GLY A 379 28.67 -10.53 -9.79
CA GLY A 379 30.03 -11.04 -10.03
C GLY A 379 30.08 -12.57 -10.05
N VAL A 380 29.40 -13.23 -9.13
CA VAL A 380 29.29 -14.71 -9.08
C VAL A 380 28.56 -15.25 -10.33
N ILE A 381 27.43 -14.64 -10.70
CA ILE A 381 26.64 -15.10 -11.86
C ILE A 381 27.45 -14.92 -13.16
N ILE A 382 28.00 -13.72 -13.38
CA ILE A 382 28.79 -13.42 -14.59
C ILE A 382 30.06 -14.29 -14.62
N GLY A 383 30.76 -14.44 -13.49
CA GLY A 383 31.93 -15.30 -13.38
C GLY A 383 31.62 -16.75 -13.72
N PHE A 384 30.49 -17.27 -13.22
CA PHE A 384 30.04 -18.61 -13.59
C PHE A 384 29.73 -18.77 -15.08
N LEU A 385 29.08 -17.78 -15.70
CA LEU A 385 28.82 -17.78 -17.15
C LEU A 385 30.12 -17.73 -17.96
N LEU A 386 31.07 -16.88 -17.57
CA LEU A 386 32.37 -16.78 -18.23
C LEU A 386 33.14 -18.10 -18.13
N ILE A 387 33.23 -18.71 -16.97
CA ILE A 387 33.90 -20.03 -16.79
C ILE A 387 33.22 -21.09 -17.65
N SER A 388 31.89 -21.07 -17.76
CA SER A 388 31.12 -22.02 -18.57
C SER A 388 31.39 -21.88 -20.08
N ILE A 389 31.80 -20.72 -20.57
CA ILE A 389 32.16 -20.46 -21.95
C ILE A 389 33.67 -20.73 -22.21
N LEU A 390 34.53 -20.22 -21.31
CA LEU A 390 35.99 -20.30 -21.52
C LEU A 390 36.56 -21.72 -21.35
N THR A 391 36.00 -22.52 -20.43
CA THR A 391 36.51 -23.87 -20.15
C THR A 391 36.45 -24.77 -21.40
N PRO A 392 35.37 -24.85 -22.19
CA PRO A 392 35.37 -25.61 -23.46
C PRO A 392 36.33 -25.02 -24.49
N MET A 393 36.45 -23.68 -24.55
CA MET A 393 37.39 -23.03 -25.50
C MET A 393 38.84 -23.45 -25.26
N PHE A 394 39.28 -23.50 -24.00
CA PHE A 394 40.62 -23.99 -23.66
C PHE A 394 40.81 -25.47 -24.00
N LYS A 395 39.78 -26.31 -23.80
CA LYS A 395 39.84 -27.72 -24.23
C LYS A 395 39.98 -27.87 -25.74
N MET A 396 39.23 -27.06 -26.50
CA MET A 396 39.32 -27.06 -27.96
C MET A 396 40.72 -26.64 -28.45
N TYR A 397 41.31 -25.60 -27.87
CA TYR A 397 42.67 -25.16 -28.22
C TYR A 397 43.68 -26.28 -27.98
N ASN A 398 43.61 -27.00 -26.83
CA ASN A 398 44.51 -28.11 -26.50
C ASN A 398 44.29 -29.38 -27.36
N SER A 399 43.14 -29.49 -28.05
CA SER A 399 42.87 -30.64 -28.94
C SER A 399 43.31 -30.39 -30.39
N ILE A 400 43.63 -29.14 -30.74
CA ILE A 400 44.12 -28.76 -32.10
C ILE A 400 45.65 -28.64 -32.13
N SER A 401 46.27 -28.46 -30.98
CA SER A 401 47.73 -28.48 -30.85
C SER A 401 48.23 -29.87 -30.50
#